data_92d8d998edfad90c7394f051a3d9ff0b
#
_entry.id   92d8d998edfad90c7394f051a3d9ff0b
#
_cell.length_a   1.000
_cell.length_b   1.000
_cell.length_c   1.000
_cell.angle_alpha   90.00
_cell.angle_beta   90.00
_cell.angle_gamma   90.00
#
_symmetry.space_group_name_H-M   'P 1'
#
loop_
_entity.id
_entity.type
_entity.pdbx_description
1 polymer ?
#
loop_
_entity_poly.entity_id
_entity_poly.type
_entity_poly.pdbx_seq_one_letter_code
_entity_poly.pdbx_strand_id
1 'polypeptide(L)'
;MTSPTPLLSLRGIGKSYGPVVAVREVDLDIFPGEVVAICGDNGAGKSSLIKVISGAEEPSAGAISMRGKPVAFASPHDALDHGVATIYQDLALAPRLTIAQNVFMGSELTRPFLLPFLRVLDKKRMIAESQRYLSQLSAAVTDMTRPVERLSGGQRQAVAISRALRWNAEIIIMDEPTAALGVKESALVLDLIRKLKSDGRTVILISHNMRDVVALADRVVIMGAGRKYVDQPLGDLTADDLTHMIMAGNAKAA
;
A
#
# COMPACT_ATOMS: atom_id res chain seq x y z
N MET A 1 23.74 -1.07 20.86
CA MET A 1 22.99 -1.59 19.69
C MET A 1 22.36 -0.37 19.02
N THR A 2 22.77 -0.04 17.81
CA THR A 2 22.16 1.07 17.05
C THR A 2 20.72 0.67 16.72
N SER A 3 19.74 1.49 17.11
CA SER A 3 18.34 1.29 16.71
C SER A 3 18.27 1.22 15.18
N PRO A 4 17.47 0.30 14.60
CA PRO A 4 17.37 0.18 13.16
C PRO A 4 16.88 1.51 12.56
N THR A 5 17.51 1.93 11.47
CA THR A 5 17.10 3.16 10.77
C THR A 5 15.73 2.92 10.10
N PRO A 6 14.73 3.77 10.35
CA PRO A 6 13.44 3.65 9.68
C PRO A 6 13.57 3.79 8.16
N LEU A 7 12.78 3.03 7.42
CA LEU A 7 12.66 3.17 5.97
C LEU A 7 11.91 4.45 5.60
N LEU A 8 10.83 4.75 6.33
CA LEU A 8 10.06 5.99 6.22
C LEU A 8 9.85 6.57 7.61
N SER A 9 10.01 7.88 7.75
CA SER A 9 9.72 8.60 8.99
C SER A 9 8.83 9.81 8.72
N LEU A 10 7.79 9.94 9.51
CA LEU A 10 6.91 11.09 9.57
C LEU A 10 7.19 11.85 10.86
N ARG A 11 7.31 13.17 10.80
CA ARG A 11 7.54 14.02 11.97
C ARG A 11 6.60 15.21 11.95
N GLY A 12 5.74 15.30 12.96
CA GLY A 12 4.77 16.36 13.13
C GLY A 12 3.79 16.49 11.95
N ILE A 13 3.47 15.40 11.25
CA ILE A 13 2.62 15.47 10.05
C ILE A 13 1.24 16.00 10.42
N GLY A 14 0.88 17.10 9.76
CA GLY A 14 -0.46 17.68 9.78
C GLY A 14 -1.05 17.77 8.37
N LYS A 15 -2.37 17.58 8.26
CA LYS A 15 -3.11 17.81 7.01
C LYS A 15 -4.45 18.46 7.30
N SER A 16 -4.70 19.58 6.63
CA SER A 16 -5.95 20.34 6.74
C SER A 16 -6.59 20.51 5.36
N TYR A 17 -7.90 20.49 5.31
CA TYR A 17 -8.74 20.79 4.15
C TYR A 17 -9.64 21.97 4.50
N GLY A 18 -9.19 23.17 4.17
CA GLY A 18 -9.83 24.40 4.65
C GLY A 18 -9.87 24.43 6.19
N PRO A 19 -11.05 24.56 6.81
CA PRO A 19 -11.17 24.60 8.27
C PRO A 19 -11.07 23.22 8.95
N VAL A 20 -11.12 22.12 8.17
CA VAL A 20 -11.11 20.76 8.72
C VAL A 20 -9.69 20.27 8.87
N VAL A 21 -9.25 20.00 10.10
CA VAL A 21 -7.94 19.40 10.40
C VAL A 21 -8.11 17.87 10.42
N ALA A 22 -7.67 17.21 9.35
CA ALA A 22 -7.84 15.77 9.16
C ALA A 22 -6.70 14.93 9.78
N VAL A 23 -5.48 15.50 9.89
CA VAL A 23 -4.34 14.87 10.57
C VAL A 23 -3.64 15.93 11.41
N ARG A 24 -3.25 15.56 12.65
CA ARG A 24 -2.69 16.47 13.65
C ARG A 24 -1.43 15.86 14.26
N GLU A 25 -0.27 16.46 13.96
CA GLU A 25 1.02 16.19 14.63
C GLU A 25 1.35 14.69 14.74
N VAL A 26 1.22 13.97 13.62
CA VAL A 26 1.50 12.53 13.62
C VAL A 26 2.99 12.28 13.40
N ASP A 27 3.61 11.60 14.38
CA ASP A 27 4.94 11.01 14.28
C ASP A 27 4.80 9.51 14.07
N LEU A 28 5.44 8.97 13.02
CA LEU A 28 5.38 7.56 12.70
C LEU A 28 6.66 7.13 12.00
N ASP A 29 7.26 6.05 12.49
CA ASP A 29 8.39 5.38 11.85
C ASP A 29 7.91 4.05 11.25
N ILE A 30 8.34 3.75 10.04
CA ILE A 30 8.09 2.48 9.34
C ILE A 30 9.44 1.81 9.13
N PHE A 31 9.59 0.58 9.59
CA PHE A 31 10.84 -0.17 9.51
C PHE A 31 10.85 -1.15 8.34
N PRO A 32 12.05 -1.51 7.81
CA PRO A 32 12.15 -2.46 6.73
C PRO A 32 11.58 -3.84 7.07
N GLY A 33 10.78 -4.42 6.17
CA GLY A 33 10.28 -5.79 6.26
C GLY A 33 9.15 -6.03 7.24
N GLU A 34 8.61 -4.98 7.89
CA GLU A 34 7.45 -5.11 8.77
C GLU A 34 6.11 -4.97 8.01
N VAL A 35 5.08 -5.57 8.56
CA VAL A 35 3.68 -5.26 8.25
C VAL A 35 3.14 -4.40 9.38
N VAL A 36 2.90 -3.12 9.09
CA VAL A 36 2.31 -2.17 10.04
C VAL A 36 0.84 -1.96 9.68
N ALA A 37 -0.06 -2.22 10.63
CA ALA A 37 -1.48 -1.95 10.45
C ALA A 37 -1.85 -0.58 11.00
N ILE A 38 -2.51 0.26 10.20
CA ILE A 38 -3.09 1.53 10.63
C ILE A 38 -4.60 1.35 10.77
N CYS A 39 -5.07 1.37 12.01
CA CYS A 39 -6.46 1.11 12.39
C CYS A 39 -7.11 2.38 12.97
N GLY A 40 -8.43 2.38 13.04
CA GLY A 40 -9.23 3.48 13.59
C GLY A 40 -10.57 3.58 12.88
N ASP A 41 -11.50 4.33 13.45
CA ASP A 41 -12.84 4.53 12.89
C ASP A 41 -12.84 5.39 11.63
N ASN A 42 -14.03 5.50 11.02
CA ASN A 42 -14.27 6.43 9.93
C ASN A 42 -14.05 7.87 10.43
N GLY A 43 -13.33 8.67 9.65
CA GLY A 43 -12.97 10.02 10.07
C GLY A 43 -11.74 10.11 10.99
N ALA A 44 -11.12 9.01 11.38
CA ALA A 44 -9.90 9.00 12.22
C ALA A 44 -8.67 9.64 11.55
N GLY A 45 -8.71 9.97 10.26
CA GLY A 45 -7.61 10.61 9.52
C GLY A 45 -6.73 9.63 8.75
N LYS A 46 -7.02 8.31 8.77
CA LYS A 46 -6.22 7.26 8.08
C LYS A 46 -6.00 7.56 6.60
N SER A 47 -7.08 7.77 5.85
CA SER A 47 -7.00 8.03 4.41
C SER A 47 -6.25 9.33 4.09
N SER A 48 -6.37 10.35 4.95
CA SER A 48 -5.61 11.60 4.78
C SER A 48 -4.12 11.39 5.05
N LEU A 49 -3.77 10.60 6.06
CA LEU A 49 -2.37 10.24 6.34
C LEU A 49 -1.78 9.44 5.16
N ILE A 50 -2.53 8.46 4.63
CA ILE A 50 -2.10 7.68 3.47
C ILE A 50 -1.92 8.54 2.23
N LYS A 51 -2.81 9.50 1.97
CA LYS A 51 -2.66 10.43 0.85
C LYS A 51 -1.38 11.26 0.97
N VAL A 52 -0.98 11.64 2.18
CA VAL A 52 0.30 12.32 2.43
C VAL A 52 1.48 11.37 2.17
N ILE A 53 1.45 10.16 2.69
CA ILE A 53 2.54 9.17 2.50
C ILE A 53 2.67 8.76 1.01
N SER A 54 1.54 8.67 0.30
CA SER A 54 1.51 8.30 -1.12
C SER A 54 1.83 9.45 -2.08
N GLY A 55 2.05 10.67 -1.58
CA GLY A 55 2.28 11.85 -2.43
C GLY A 55 1.03 12.33 -3.18
N ALA A 56 -0.17 11.79 -2.88
CA ALA A 56 -1.41 12.28 -3.46
C ALA A 56 -1.83 13.65 -2.90
N GLU A 57 -1.35 13.98 -1.72
CA GLU A 57 -1.58 15.25 -1.03
C GLU A 57 -0.30 15.70 -0.32
N GLU A 58 0.05 16.97 -0.43
CA GLU A 58 1.14 17.54 0.36
C GLU A 58 0.71 17.69 1.83
N PRO A 59 1.61 17.46 2.80
CA PRO A 59 1.33 17.76 4.19
C PRO A 59 1.15 19.27 4.38
N SER A 60 0.23 19.68 5.26
CA SER A 60 0.07 21.09 5.65
C SER A 60 1.13 21.52 6.68
N ALA A 61 1.72 20.55 7.40
CA ALA A 61 2.78 20.74 8.38
C ALA A 61 3.57 19.45 8.55
N GLY A 62 4.78 19.56 9.10
CA GLY A 62 5.66 18.44 9.38
C GLY A 62 6.58 18.10 8.21
N ALA A 63 7.30 17.00 8.34
CA ALA A 63 8.28 16.55 7.36
C ALA A 63 8.27 15.04 7.20
N ILE A 64 8.60 14.57 5.98
CA ILE A 64 8.79 13.18 5.62
C ILE A 64 10.27 12.94 5.36
N SER A 65 10.78 11.80 5.79
CA SER A 65 12.12 11.35 5.42
C SER A 65 12.12 9.87 5.01
N MET A 66 12.93 9.55 4.02
CA MET A 66 13.19 8.17 3.56
C MET A 66 14.64 7.82 3.90
N ARG A 67 14.84 6.74 4.67
CA ARG A 67 16.19 6.29 5.12
C ARG A 67 17.00 7.44 5.75
N GLY A 68 16.34 8.27 6.56
CA GLY A 68 16.95 9.42 7.24
C GLY A 68 17.22 10.64 6.35
N LYS A 69 16.87 10.61 5.05
CA LYS A 69 17.01 11.76 4.14
C LYS A 69 15.65 12.44 3.99
N PRO A 70 15.56 13.77 4.17
CA PRO A 70 14.31 14.50 3.91
C PRO A 70 13.85 14.32 2.47
N VAL A 71 12.53 14.09 2.30
CA VAL A 71 11.88 13.99 0.99
C VAL A 71 10.59 14.80 0.99
N ALA A 72 10.22 15.30 -0.19
CA ALA A 72 8.91 15.90 -0.42
C ALA A 72 8.31 15.25 -1.66
N PHE A 73 7.13 14.67 -1.51
CA PHE A 73 6.43 14.04 -2.63
C PHE A 73 5.49 15.06 -3.26
N ALA A 74 5.82 15.53 -4.45
CA ALA A 74 4.98 16.45 -5.23
C ALA A 74 3.82 15.71 -5.96
N SER A 75 3.92 14.38 -6.07
CA SER A 75 2.93 13.54 -6.75
C SER A 75 3.04 12.06 -6.31
N PRO A 76 2.02 11.23 -6.59
CA PRO A 76 2.12 9.79 -6.40
C PRO A 76 3.24 9.13 -7.21
N HIS A 77 3.61 9.71 -8.35
CA HIS A 77 4.75 9.23 -9.15
C HIS A 77 6.07 9.46 -8.43
N ASP A 78 6.22 10.60 -7.79
CA ASP A 78 7.38 10.92 -6.95
C ASP A 78 7.54 9.93 -5.78
N ALA A 79 6.44 9.64 -5.08
CA ALA A 79 6.46 8.63 -4.01
C ALA A 79 6.85 7.25 -4.56
N LEU A 80 6.34 6.90 -5.74
CA LEU A 80 6.66 5.64 -6.41
C LEU A 80 8.15 5.56 -6.81
N ASP A 81 8.74 6.64 -7.30
CA ASP A 81 10.18 6.72 -7.63
C ASP A 81 11.06 6.59 -6.37
N HIS A 82 10.55 6.98 -5.21
CA HIS A 82 11.17 6.77 -3.90
C HIS A 82 10.89 5.39 -3.30
N GLY A 83 10.17 4.51 -4.02
CA GLY A 83 9.88 3.15 -3.59
C GLY A 83 8.62 3.00 -2.73
N VAL A 84 7.70 3.97 -2.73
CA VAL A 84 6.41 3.90 -2.05
C VAL A 84 5.31 3.71 -3.08
N ALA A 85 4.70 2.53 -3.12
CA ALA A 85 3.56 2.23 -3.99
C ALA A 85 2.27 2.13 -3.17
N THR A 86 1.17 2.63 -3.70
CA THR A 86 -0.14 2.56 -3.06
C THR A 86 -1.12 1.77 -3.90
N ILE A 87 -1.78 0.82 -3.26
CA ILE A 87 -2.88 0.04 -3.80
C ILE A 87 -4.13 0.50 -3.05
N TYR A 88 -4.92 1.33 -3.72
CA TYR A 88 -6.18 1.83 -3.17
C TYR A 88 -7.26 0.75 -3.19
N GLN A 89 -8.32 0.95 -2.44
CA GLN A 89 -9.50 0.08 -2.40
C GLN A 89 -10.09 -0.14 -3.81
N ASP A 90 -10.18 0.91 -4.62
CA ASP A 90 -10.35 0.80 -6.07
C ASP A 90 -8.96 0.59 -6.69
N LEU A 91 -8.65 -0.63 -7.08
CA LEU A 91 -7.34 -1.07 -7.57
C LEU A 91 -6.79 -0.24 -8.75
N ALA A 92 -7.56 0.71 -9.27
CA ALA A 92 -7.23 1.54 -10.43
C ALA A 92 -6.72 0.70 -11.62
N LEU A 93 -7.37 -0.43 -11.87
CA LEU A 93 -7.12 -1.30 -13.01
C LEU A 93 -8.09 -0.95 -14.14
N ALA A 94 -7.59 -0.93 -15.37
CA ALA A 94 -8.42 -0.75 -16.56
C ALA A 94 -9.09 -2.08 -16.93
N PRO A 95 -10.43 -2.24 -16.75
CA PRO A 95 -11.08 -3.55 -16.81
C PRO A 95 -10.95 -4.25 -18.16
N ARG A 96 -11.01 -3.48 -19.23
CA ARG A 96 -10.95 -3.98 -20.63
C ARG A 96 -9.54 -4.23 -21.14
N LEU A 97 -8.53 -3.72 -20.47
CA LEU A 97 -7.13 -3.97 -20.84
C LEU A 97 -6.67 -5.32 -20.30
N THR A 98 -5.68 -5.88 -20.96
CA THR A 98 -5.07 -7.15 -20.58
C THR A 98 -4.29 -7.02 -19.27
N ILE A 99 -3.99 -8.14 -18.63
CA ILE A 99 -3.15 -8.18 -17.42
C ILE A 99 -1.80 -7.51 -17.70
N ALA A 100 -1.13 -7.89 -18.79
CA ALA A 100 0.16 -7.30 -19.15
C ALA A 100 0.09 -5.79 -19.37
N GLN A 101 -0.98 -5.29 -19.98
CA GLN A 101 -1.20 -3.85 -20.14
C GLN A 101 -1.43 -3.14 -18.81
N ASN A 102 -2.18 -3.75 -17.87
CA ASN A 102 -2.39 -3.18 -16.54
C ASN A 102 -1.11 -3.15 -15.71
N VAL A 103 -0.30 -4.21 -15.74
CA VAL A 103 0.99 -4.25 -15.01
C VAL A 103 1.94 -3.16 -15.51
N PHE A 104 1.95 -2.87 -16.81
CA PHE A 104 2.87 -1.91 -17.43
C PHE A 104 2.25 -0.55 -17.73
N MET A 105 1.03 -0.29 -17.31
CA MET A 105 0.36 0.99 -17.54
C MET A 105 1.19 2.17 -17.02
N GLY A 106 1.44 3.14 -17.91
CA GLY A 106 2.23 4.35 -17.61
C GLY A 106 3.75 4.15 -17.69
N SER A 107 4.21 2.93 -18.06
CA SER A 107 5.65 2.67 -18.26
C SER A 107 5.85 1.43 -19.12
N GLU A 108 5.21 1.47 -20.24
CA GLU A 108 5.21 0.43 -21.26
C GLU A 108 6.61 0.17 -21.78
N LEU A 109 6.96 -1.10 -21.94
CA LEU A 109 8.20 -1.49 -22.57
C LEU A 109 8.10 -1.27 -24.07
N THR A 110 9.12 -0.62 -24.63
CA THR A 110 9.21 -0.34 -26.05
C THR A 110 10.48 -0.92 -26.65
N ARG A 111 10.44 -1.23 -27.95
CA ARG A 111 11.60 -1.67 -28.74
C ARG A 111 11.74 -0.83 -29.99
N PRO A 112 12.96 -0.67 -30.55
CA PRO A 112 13.15 -0.01 -31.85
C PRO A 112 12.35 -0.72 -32.95
N PHE A 113 11.84 0.05 -33.91
CA PHE A 113 11.13 -0.44 -35.11
C PHE A 113 11.61 0.34 -36.32
N LEU A 114 12.04 -0.36 -37.37
CA LEU A 114 12.57 0.13 -38.61
C LEU A 114 13.72 1.17 -38.50
N LEU A 115 13.54 2.22 -37.68
CA LEU A 115 14.51 3.30 -37.45
C LEU A 115 14.71 3.48 -35.93
N PRO A 116 15.90 3.86 -35.44
CA PRO A 116 16.22 3.96 -34.00
C PRO A 116 15.30 4.88 -33.21
N PHE A 117 14.73 5.92 -33.83
CA PHE A 117 13.82 6.87 -33.20
C PHE A 117 12.36 6.45 -33.24
N LEU A 118 11.98 5.46 -34.08
CA LEU A 118 10.65 4.86 -34.07
C LEU A 118 10.60 3.72 -33.07
N ARG A 119 9.74 3.84 -32.06
CA ARG A 119 9.57 2.83 -31.01
C ARG A 119 8.16 2.28 -31.05
N VAL A 120 8.05 0.97 -30.89
CA VAL A 120 6.76 0.26 -30.75
C VAL A 120 6.73 -0.51 -29.44
N LEU A 121 5.52 -0.81 -28.95
CA LEU A 121 5.36 -1.59 -27.74
C LEU A 121 5.98 -2.98 -27.89
N ASP A 122 6.78 -3.37 -26.89
CA ASP A 122 7.31 -4.73 -26.78
C ASP A 122 6.35 -5.62 -25.99
N LYS A 123 5.22 -5.97 -26.63
CA LYS A 123 4.17 -6.77 -26.03
C LYS A 123 4.67 -8.13 -25.52
N LYS A 124 5.61 -8.75 -26.24
CA LYS A 124 6.16 -10.08 -25.85
C LYS A 124 6.91 -9.97 -24.50
N ARG A 125 7.76 -8.96 -24.39
CA ARG A 125 8.51 -8.71 -23.15
C ARG A 125 7.59 -8.30 -22.00
N MET A 126 6.58 -7.45 -22.24
CA MET A 126 5.57 -7.09 -21.24
C MET A 126 4.83 -8.34 -20.72
N ILE A 127 4.42 -9.26 -21.58
CA ILE A 127 3.76 -10.51 -21.20
C ILE A 127 4.71 -11.37 -20.34
N ALA A 128 5.94 -11.60 -20.76
CA ALA A 128 6.91 -12.42 -20.05
C ALA A 128 7.24 -11.87 -18.65
N GLU A 129 7.47 -10.56 -18.56
CA GLU A 129 7.76 -9.88 -17.29
C GLU A 129 6.52 -9.89 -16.37
N SER A 130 5.32 -9.65 -16.90
CA SER A 130 4.08 -9.75 -16.09
C SER A 130 3.88 -11.14 -15.52
N GLN A 131 4.15 -12.19 -16.31
CA GLN A 131 4.10 -13.57 -15.85
C GLN A 131 5.10 -13.79 -14.70
N ARG A 132 6.31 -13.23 -14.80
CA ARG A 132 7.33 -13.32 -13.75
C ARG A 132 6.86 -12.69 -12.44
N TYR A 133 6.30 -11.48 -12.47
CA TYR A 133 5.80 -10.80 -11.26
C TYR A 133 4.63 -11.57 -10.62
N LEU A 134 3.67 -12.05 -11.41
CA LEU A 134 2.55 -12.84 -10.88
C LEU A 134 3.01 -14.20 -10.33
N SER A 135 4.00 -14.82 -10.93
CA SER A 135 4.58 -16.08 -10.42
C SER A 135 5.30 -15.88 -9.07
N GLN A 136 5.96 -14.74 -8.87
CA GLN A 136 6.56 -14.38 -7.56
C GLN A 136 5.52 -14.32 -6.45
N LEU A 137 4.30 -13.91 -6.78
CA LEU A 137 3.18 -13.85 -5.85
C LEU A 137 2.42 -15.17 -5.71
N SER A 138 2.87 -16.24 -6.36
CA SER A 138 2.16 -17.53 -6.44
C SER A 138 0.72 -17.41 -6.94
N ALA A 139 0.43 -16.35 -7.71
CA ALA A 139 -0.90 -16.11 -8.25
C ALA A 139 -1.22 -17.10 -9.38
N ALA A 140 -2.34 -17.82 -9.27
CA ALA A 140 -2.81 -18.79 -10.26
C ALA A 140 -3.39 -18.11 -11.50
N VAL A 141 -2.56 -17.33 -12.21
CA VAL A 141 -2.92 -16.63 -13.45
C VAL A 141 -1.82 -16.90 -14.48
N THR A 142 -2.17 -17.54 -15.58
CA THR A 142 -1.21 -17.99 -16.61
C THR A 142 -1.33 -17.24 -17.93
N ASP A 143 -2.52 -16.72 -18.26
CA ASP A 143 -2.75 -15.99 -19.50
C ASP A 143 -2.71 -14.47 -19.27
N MET A 144 -1.59 -13.86 -19.59
CA MET A 144 -1.35 -12.41 -19.45
C MET A 144 -2.09 -11.56 -20.49
N THR A 145 -2.70 -12.20 -21.51
CA THR A 145 -3.50 -11.52 -22.54
C THR A 145 -4.98 -11.40 -22.15
N ARG A 146 -5.38 -12.04 -21.06
CA ARG A 146 -6.74 -12.02 -20.56
C ARG A 146 -7.12 -10.63 -20.03
N PRO A 147 -8.30 -10.08 -20.36
CA PRO A 147 -8.80 -8.83 -19.79
C PRO A 147 -9.02 -8.95 -18.27
N VAL A 148 -8.68 -7.88 -17.54
CA VAL A 148 -8.75 -7.86 -16.08
C VAL A 148 -10.18 -8.01 -15.54
N GLU A 149 -11.20 -7.56 -16.26
CA GLU A 149 -12.63 -7.75 -15.89
C GLU A 149 -13.02 -9.21 -15.71
N ARG A 150 -12.30 -10.16 -16.34
CA ARG A 150 -12.53 -11.61 -16.25
C ARG A 150 -11.80 -12.28 -15.09
N LEU A 151 -11.15 -11.52 -14.25
CA LEU A 151 -10.41 -12.01 -13.08
C LEU A 151 -11.29 -11.99 -11.83
N SER A 152 -11.02 -12.90 -10.89
CA SER A 152 -11.57 -12.82 -9.54
C SER A 152 -10.99 -11.63 -8.77
N GLY A 153 -11.61 -11.25 -7.65
CA GLY A 153 -11.13 -10.16 -6.79
C GLY A 153 -9.69 -10.36 -6.35
N GLY A 154 -9.34 -11.53 -5.83
CA GLY A 154 -7.98 -11.85 -5.42
C GLY A 154 -6.97 -11.86 -6.58
N GLN A 155 -7.38 -12.29 -7.78
CA GLN A 155 -6.52 -12.20 -8.97
C GLN A 155 -6.30 -10.75 -9.41
N ARG A 156 -7.32 -9.90 -9.33
CA ARG A 156 -7.16 -8.45 -9.59
C ARG A 156 -6.20 -7.81 -8.59
N GLN A 157 -6.28 -8.19 -7.32
CA GLN A 157 -5.34 -7.74 -6.30
C GLN A 157 -3.89 -8.14 -6.65
N ALA A 158 -3.66 -9.38 -7.07
CA ALA A 158 -2.35 -9.84 -7.51
C ALA A 158 -1.80 -9.03 -8.70
N VAL A 159 -2.66 -8.61 -9.64
CA VAL A 159 -2.27 -7.74 -10.76
C VAL A 159 -1.85 -6.36 -10.25
N ALA A 160 -2.60 -5.76 -9.31
CA ALA A 160 -2.26 -4.47 -8.72
C ALA A 160 -0.93 -4.52 -7.93
N ILE A 161 -0.71 -5.60 -7.16
CA ILE A 161 0.57 -5.84 -6.47
C ILE A 161 1.71 -6.02 -7.48
N SER A 162 1.50 -6.77 -8.56
CA SER A 162 2.51 -6.96 -9.62
C SER A 162 2.94 -5.64 -10.25
N ARG A 163 2.01 -4.69 -10.41
CA ARG A 163 2.31 -3.32 -10.85
C ARG A 163 3.22 -2.60 -9.87
N ALA A 164 2.97 -2.71 -8.55
CA ALA A 164 3.82 -2.14 -7.52
C ALA A 164 5.22 -2.76 -7.50
N LEU A 165 5.31 -4.09 -7.59
CA LEU A 165 6.59 -4.81 -7.64
C LEU A 165 7.44 -4.44 -8.85
N ARG A 166 6.83 -4.18 -10.00
CA ARG A 166 7.52 -3.73 -11.20
C ARG A 166 8.27 -2.42 -10.99
N TRP A 167 7.73 -1.49 -10.18
CA TRP A 167 8.39 -0.26 -9.78
C TRP A 167 9.43 -0.46 -8.67
N ASN A 168 9.71 -1.71 -8.31
CA ASN A 168 10.62 -2.08 -7.21
C ASN A 168 10.24 -1.41 -5.87
N ALA A 169 8.93 -1.25 -5.62
CA ALA A 169 8.44 -0.64 -4.40
C ALA A 169 8.96 -1.41 -3.17
N GLU A 170 9.51 -0.67 -2.21
CA GLU A 170 9.97 -1.20 -0.92
C GLU A 170 8.87 -1.12 0.13
N ILE A 171 8.04 -0.08 0.05
CA ILE A 171 6.84 0.10 0.87
C ILE A 171 5.63 -0.05 -0.03
N ILE A 172 4.74 -0.96 0.34
CA ILE A 172 3.47 -1.18 -0.36
C ILE A 172 2.34 -0.83 0.60
N ILE A 173 1.64 0.25 0.29
CA ILE A 173 0.46 0.67 1.05
C ILE A 173 -0.75 -0.06 0.46
N MET A 174 -1.54 -0.69 1.31
CA MET A 174 -2.77 -1.38 0.93
C MET A 174 -3.94 -0.82 1.73
N ASP A 175 -4.85 -0.18 1.02
CA ASP A 175 -6.06 0.42 1.60
C ASP A 175 -7.23 -0.54 1.44
N GLU A 176 -7.66 -1.15 2.55
CA GLU A 176 -8.79 -2.10 2.64
C GLU A 176 -8.70 -3.26 1.63
N PRO A 177 -7.59 -4.01 1.57
CA PRO A 177 -7.32 -4.95 0.47
C PRO A 177 -8.28 -6.14 0.41
N THR A 178 -9.01 -6.44 1.47
CA THR A 178 -9.98 -7.54 1.58
C THR A 178 -11.43 -7.05 1.53
N ALA A 179 -11.67 -5.74 1.47
CA ALA A 179 -13.01 -5.18 1.42
C ALA A 179 -13.77 -5.68 0.18
N ALA A 180 -15.04 -6.04 0.38
CA ALA A 180 -15.94 -6.55 -0.66
C ALA A 180 -15.48 -7.86 -1.35
N LEU A 181 -14.55 -8.61 -0.75
CA LEU A 181 -14.11 -9.92 -1.21
C LEU A 181 -14.81 -11.05 -0.44
N GLY A 182 -15.07 -12.17 -1.11
CA GLY A 182 -15.51 -13.39 -0.46
C GLY A 182 -14.40 -14.04 0.37
N VAL A 183 -14.77 -14.97 1.28
CA VAL A 183 -13.83 -15.63 2.22
C VAL A 183 -12.61 -16.24 1.52
N LYS A 184 -12.83 -16.94 0.40
CA LYS A 184 -11.74 -17.56 -0.37
C LYS A 184 -10.80 -16.52 -1.01
N GLU A 185 -11.37 -15.45 -1.53
CA GLU A 185 -10.59 -14.37 -2.15
C GLU A 185 -9.79 -13.58 -1.12
N SER A 186 -10.39 -13.30 0.05
CA SER A 186 -9.70 -12.68 1.18
C SER A 186 -8.51 -13.53 1.64
N ALA A 187 -8.68 -14.85 1.79
CA ALA A 187 -7.57 -15.74 2.14
C ALA A 187 -6.40 -15.64 1.14
N LEU A 188 -6.69 -15.60 -0.16
CA LEU A 188 -5.66 -15.40 -1.19
C LEU A 188 -4.93 -14.07 -1.04
N VAL A 189 -5.65 -12.99 -0.71
CA VAL A 189 -5.04 -11.67 -0.49
C VAL A 189 -4.15 -11.67 0.76
N LEU A 190 -4.59 -12.31 1.85
CA LEU A 190 -3.76 -12.45 3.06
C LEU A 190 -2.48 -13.23 2.75
N ASP A 191 -2.55 -14.30 1.94
CA ASP A 191 -1.36 -15.05 1.53
C ASP A 191 -0.42 -14.22 0.64
N LEU A 192 -0.96 -13.37 -0.24
CA LEU A 192 -0.16 -12.42 -1.02
C LEU A 192 0.60 -11.44 -0.12
N ILE A 193 -0.04 -10.92 0.93
CA ILE A 193 0.60 -10.00 1.88
C ILE A 193 1.70 -10.73 2.68
N ARG A 194 1.43 -11.96 3.15
CA ARG A 194 2.46 -12.80 3.81
C ARG A 194 3.66 -13.05 2.89
N LYS A 195 3.39 -13.30 1.61
CA LYS A 195 4.44 -13.49 0.62
C LYS A 195 5.28 -12.23 0.43
N LEU A 196 4.67 -11.06 0.31
CA LEU A 196 5.39 -9.79 0.23
C LEU A 196 6.31 -9.58 1.44
N LYS A 197 5.81 -9.83 2.66
CA LYS A 197 6.60 -9.77 3.88
C LYS A 197 7.78 -10.75 3.84
N SER A 198 7.54 -12.01 3.44
CA SER A 198 8.61 -13.02 3.35
C SER A 198 9.69 -12.67 2.31
N ASP A 199 9.33 -11.89 1.29
CA ASP A 199 10.25 -11.36 0.28
C ASP A 199 10.94 -10.05 0.73
N GLY A 200 10.80 -9.68 2.01
CA GLY A 200 11.44 -8.50 2.62
C GLY A 200 10.78 -7.16 2.27
N ARG A 201 9.58 -7.16 1.71
CA ARG A 201 8.83 -5.93 1.45
C ARG A 201 8.15 -5.43 2.74
N THR A 202 8.08 -4.13 2.87
CA THR A 202 7.37 -3.46 3.95
C THR A 202 5.93 -3.19 3.52
N VAL A 203 4.97 -3.49 4.38
CA VAL A 203 3.54 -3.28 4.06
C VAL A 203 2.92 -2.33 5.08
N ILE A 204 2.24 -1.29 4.61
CA ILE A 204 1.33 -0.48 5.42
C ILE A 204 -0.07 -0.95 5.08
N LEU A 205 -0.72 -1.61 6.03
CA LEU A 205 -2.06 -2.17 5.88
C LEU A 205 -3.08 -1.26 6.55
N ILE A 206 -4.04 -0.74 5.79
CA ILE A 206 -5.23 -0.11 6.36
C ILE A 206 -6.35 -1.13 6.30
N SER A 207 -6.92 -1.44 7.45
CA SER A 207 -8.06 -2.34 7.53
C SER A 207 -8.96 -2.01 8.73
N HIS A 208 -10.26 -2.18 8.53
CA HIS A 208 -11.25 -2.19 9.59
C HIS A 208 -11.58 -3.61 10.04
N ASN A 209 -11.06 -4.64 9.36
CA ASN A 209 -11.20 -6.04 9.76
C ASN A 209 -10.05 -6.42 10.70
N MET A 210 -10.31 -6.39 11.99
CA MET A 210 -9.31 -6.69 13.02
C MET A 210 -8.79 -8.12 12.96
N ARG A 211 -9.54 -9.07 12.40
CA ARG A 211 -9.07 -10.45 12.19
C ARG A 211 -7.93 -10.49 11.16
N ASP A 212 -8.05 -9.74 10.08
CA ASP A 212 -7.01 -9.63 9.06
C ASP A 212 -5.76 -8.94 9.63
N VAL A 213 -5.96 -7.91 10.47
CA VAL A 213 -4.87 -7.22 11.17
C VAL A 213 -4.09 -8.18 12.07
N VAL A 214 -4.79 -8.94 12.92
CA VAL A 214 -4.16 -9.94 13.79
C VAL A 214 -3.44 -11.04 13.00
N ALA A 215 -3.97 -11.41 11.84
CA ALA A 215 -3.38 -12.47 11.01
C ALA A 215 -2.09 -12.05 10.27
N LEU A 216 -1.84 -10.73 10.13
CA LEU A 216 -0.79 -10.22 9.22
C LEU A 216 0.21 -9.29 9.89
N ALA A 217 -0.25 -8.40 10.79
CA ALA A 217 0.55 -7.30 11.27
C ALA A 217 1.61 -7.71 12.30
N ASP A 218 2.76 -7.04 12.25
CA ASP A 218 3.78 -7.09 13.31
C ASP A 218 3.54 -6.01 14.36
N ARG A 219 2.98 -4.89 13.91
CA ARG A 219 2.77 -3.68 14.70
C ARG A 219 1.46 -3.02 14.34
N VAL A 220 0.81 -2.44 15.32
CA VAL A 220 -0.46 -1.74 15.15
C VAL A 220 -0.32 -0.27 15.54
N VAL A 221 -0.88 0.59 14.70
CA VAL A 221 -1.02 2.03 14.92
C VAL A 221 -2.50 2.35 14.95
N ILE A 222 -3.00 2.91 16.05
CA ILE A 222 -4.39 3.29 16.17
C ILE A 222 -4.51 4.81 16.06
N MET A 223 -5.34 5.24 15.10
CA MET A 223 -5.67 6.63 14.87
C MET A 223 -7.10 6.95 15.35
N GLY A 224 -7.29 8.18 15.83
CA GLY A 224 -8.60 8.73 16.17
C GLY A 224 -8.55 10.26 16.10
N ALA A 225 -9.59 10.91 15.62
CA ALA A 225 -9.69 12.37 15.47
C ALA A 225 -8.43 13.03 14.88
N GLY A 226 -7.79 12.38 13.92
CA GLY A 226 -6.60 12.89 13.23
C GLY A 226 -5.28 12.69 14.01
N ARG A 227 -5.27 12.04 15.16
CA ARG A 227 -4.07 11.80 15.97
C ARG A 227 -3.71 10.33 16.05
N LYS A 228 -2.45 10.03 16.33
CA LYS A 228 -1.96 8.69 16.68
C LYS A 228 -2.11 8.50 18.20
N TYR A 229 -2.88 7.51 18.62
CA TYR A 229 -3.09 7.18 20.04
C TYR A 229 -2.25 6.00 20.51
N VAL A 230 -2.09 4.98 19.66
CA VAL A 230 -1.35 3.76 19.96
C VAL A 230 -0.35 3.52 18.85
N ASP A 231 0.83 3.05 19.21
CA ASP A 231 1.87 2.59 18.30
C ASP A 231 2.69 1.54 19.07
N GLN A 232 2.41 0.26 18.81
CA GLN A 232 3.03 -0.83 19.56
C GLN A 232 3.09 -2.12 18.74
N PRO A 233 3.98 -3.06 19.08
CA PRO A 233 3.96 -4.42 18.53
C PRO A 233 2.59 -5.07 18.73
N LEU A 234 2.17 -5.88 17.75
CA LEU A 234 0.90 -6.62 17.86
C LEU A 234 0.95 -7.63 18.99
N GLY A 235 2.06 -8.38 19.12
CA GLY A 235 2.22 -9.39 20.16
C GLY A 235 1.04 -10.36 20.23
N ASP A 236 0.49 -10.55 21.44
CA ASP A 236 -0.64 -11.46 21.71
C ASP A 236 -2.01 -10.76 21.65
N LEU A 237 -2.08 -9.51 21.11
CA LEU A 237 -3.34 -8.78 21.01
C LEU A 237 -4.34 -9.52 20.12
N THR A 238 -5.57 -9.62 20.61
CA THR A 238 -6.71 -10.20 19.88
C THR A 238 -7.46 -9.15 19.06
N ALA A 239 -8.35 -9.58 18.18
CA ALA A 239 -9.22 -8.69 17.42
C ALA A 239 -10.15 -7.86 18.35
N ASP A 240 -10.56 -8.44 19.47
CA ASP A 240 -11.39 -7.76 20.47
C ASP A 240 -10.58 -6.68 21.20
N ASP A 241 -9.33 -6.97 21.58
CA ASP A 241 -8.43 -5.97 22.19
C ASP A 241 -8.23 -4.77 21.26
N LEU A 242 -7.97 -5.01 19.97
CA LEU A 242 -7.84 -3.93 18.99
C LEU A 242 -9.11 -3.11 18.86
N THR A 243 -10.27 -3.76 18.86
CA THR A 243 -11.57 -3.07 18.80
C THR A 243 -11.77 -2.19 20.03
N HIS A 244 -11.46 -2.69 21.23
CA HIS A 244 -11.51 -1.91 22.47
C HIS A 244 -10.56 -0.71 22.45
N MET A 245 -9.34 -0.88 21.93
CA MET A 245 -8.38 0.22 21.81
C MET A 245 -8.85 1.31 20.84
N ILE A 246 -9.50 0.95 19.73
CA ILE A 246 -10.08 1.90 18.78
C ILE A 246 -11.19 2.70 19.46
N MET A 247 -12.10 2.04 20.20
CA MET A 247 -13.19 2.70 20.94
C MET A 247 -12.64 3.64 22.02
N ALA A 248 -11.61 3.22 22.77
CA ALA A 248 -10.97 4.03 23.79
C ALA A 248 -10.23 5.26 23.21
N GLY A 249 -9.63 5.14 22.02
CA GLY A 249 -9.02 6.24 21.30
C GLY A 249 -10.04 7.30 20.91
N ASN A 250 -11.23 6.90 20.50
CA ASN A 250 -12.32 7.82 20.17
C ASN A 250 -12.88 8.54 21.40
N ALA A 251 -13.02 7.87 22.53
CA ALA A 251 -13.50 8.48 23.77
C ALA A 251 -12.56 9.58 24.31
N LYS A 252 -11.26 9.52 24.00
CA LYS A 252 -10.29 10.56 24.37
C LYS A 252 -10.27 11.74 23.37
N ALA A 253 -10.92 11.57 22.22
CA ALA A 253 -10.95 12.55 21.14
C ALA A 253 -12.20 13.44 21.15
N ALA A 254 -13.24 13.04 21.88
CA ALA A 254 -14.49 13.80 22.10
C ALA A 254 -14.36 14.71 23.32
#